data_47871f5eb797f523b58a69f66d932ffd
#
_entry.id   47871f5eb797f523b58a69f66d932ffd
#
_cell.length_a   1.000
_cell.length_b   1.000
_cell.length_c   1.000
_cell.angle_alpha   90.00
_cell.angle_beta   90.00
_cell.angle_gamma   90.00
#
_symmetry.space_group_name_H-M   'P 1'
#
loop_
_entity.id
_entity.type
_entity.pdbx_description
1 polymer ?
#
loop_
_entity_poly.entity_id
_entity_poly.type
_entity_poly.pdbx_seq_one_letter_code
_entity_poly.pdbx_strand_id
1 'polypeptide(L)'
;LISISGINRSKHCLFVPLVGPEYPQDENDGILFIGRAVNGWDMPSSWNSAANTHDDSQLLIDDIFNSDQSIRETIIHHKDYSFRGSAFWRMINRLSEQEYESGWYDKIAYSNLYKLAPFGANPNEGLKNKQKEICMTLLRKEIEILSPKYVILFTGEYWAGAFLLFLCGGQLPKPKTEQWGKYESKSYII
;
A
#
# COMPACT_ATOMS: atom_id res chain seq x y z
N LEU A 1 -7.12 -17.86 -1.53
CA LEU A 1 -7.08 -17.64 -0.06
C LEU A 1 -5.65 -17.71 0.45
N ILE A 2 -5.13 -16.60 0.97
CA ILE A 2 -3.78 -16.51 1.51
C ILE A 2 -3.82 -17.07 2.93
N SER A 3 -3.48 -18.35 3.11
CA SER A 3 -3.23 -18.91 4.44
C SER A 3 -1.76 -18.76 4.78
N ILE A 4 -1.43 -17.74 5.58
CA ILE A 4 -0.09 -17.65 6.17
C ILE A 4 -0.16 -18.35 7.52
N SER A 5 0.42 -19.55 7.61
CA SER A 5 0.40 -20.34 8.83
C SER A 5 1.08 -19.61 10.01
N GLY A 6 0.45 -19.65 11.18
CA GLY A 6 1.01 -19.10 12.43
C GLY A 6 0.81 -17.59 12.62
N ILE A 7 -0.09 -16.94 11.88
CA ILE A 7 -0.46 -15.54 12.14
C ILE A 7 -1.56 -15.50 13.19
N ASN A 8 -1.27 -14.78 14.27
CA ASN A 8 -2.28 -14.43 15.25
C ASN A 8 -3.02 -13.16 14.78
N ARG A 9 -4.26 -13.32 14.29
CA ARG A 9 -5.09 -12.23 13.76
C ARG A 9 -5.34 -11.11 14.78
N SER A 10 -5.42 -11.44 16.07
CA SER A 10 -5.63 -10.42 17.12
C SER A 10 -4.40 -9.53 17.39
N LYS A 11 -3.25 -9.82 16.77
CA LYS A 11 -1.99 -9.08 16.96
C LYS A 11 -1.45 -8.44 15.67
N HIS A 12 -2.14 -8.64 14.55
CA HIS A 12 -1.70 -8.16 13.25
C HIS A 12 -2.82 -7.43 12.53
N CYS A 13 -2.46 -6.38 11.84
CA CYS A 13 -3.34 -5.67 10.90
C CYS A 13 -3.07 -6.15 9.46
N LEU A 14 -4.12 -6.25 8.68
CA LEU A 14 -4.07 -6.49 7.24
C LEU A 14 -4.27 -5.18 6.50
N PHE A 15 -3.44 -4.90 5.53
CA PHE A 15 -3.59 -3.78 4.63
C PHE A 15 -4.28 -4.20 3.33
N VAL A 16 -5.22 -3.40 2.90
CA VAL A 16 -5.87 -3.49 1.60
C VAL A 16 -5.52 -2.24 0.80
N PRO A 17 -5.23 -2.34 -0.50
CA PRO A 17 -5.03 -1.18 -1.35
C PRO A 17 -6.20 -0.23 -1.29
N LEU A 18 -5.92 1.06 -1.28
CA LEU A 18 -6.92 2.11 -1.28
C LEU A 18 -6.87 2.82 -2.63
N VAL A 19 -8.04 2.98 -3.25
CA VAL A 19 -8.18 3.62 -4.56
C VAL A 19 -9.18 4.75 -4.40
N GLY A 20 -8.77 5.95 -4.79
CA GLY A 20 -9.66 7.11 -4.75
C GLY A 20 -10.79 6.99 -5.78
N PRO A 21 -11.99 7.52 -5.49
CA PRO A 21 -13.15 7.39 -6.38
C PRO A 21 -12.98 8.08 -7.74
N GLU A 22 -12.06 9.06 -7.82
CA GLU A 22 -11.71 9.75 -9.06
C GLU A 22 -10.38 9.26 -9.64
N TYR A 23 -9.89 8.09 -9.21
CA TYR A 23 -8.68 7.50 -9.80
C TYR A 23 -8.92 7.27 -11.31
N PRO A 24 -8.00 7.68 -12.18
CA PRO A 24 -8.16 7.54 -13.63
C PRO A 24 -8.47 6.10 -14.02
N GLN A 25 -9.49 5.93 -14.85
CA GLN A 25 -9.87 4.62 -15.42
C GLN A 25 -9.18 4.38 -16.77
N ASP A 26 -8.62 5.43 -17.38
CA ASP A 26 -7.87 5.32 -18.61
C ASP A 26 -6.51 4.69 -18.33
N GLU A 27 -6.11 3.74 -19.17
CA GLU A 27 -4.82 3.07 -19.04
C GLU A 27 -3.67 4.09 -19.05
N ASN A 28 -2.75 3.90 -18.14
CA ASN A 28 -1.52 4.69 -18.03
C ASN A 28 -1.71 6.18 -17.70
N ASP A 29 -2.73 6.55 -16.92
CA ASP A 29 -2.88 7.94 -16.45
C ASP A 29 -2.83 8.09 -14.91
N GLY A 30 -2.96 7.03 -14.15
CA GLY A 30 -2.96 7.06 -12.69
C GLY A 30 -1.56 7.05 -12.05
N ILE A 31 -1.52 7.38 -10.76
CA ILE A 31 -0.32 7.24 -9.92
C ILE A 31 -0.64 6.28 -8.76
N LEU A 32 0.17 5.22 -8.65
CA LEU A 32 0.12 4.29 -7.53
C LEU A 32 1.28 4.59 -6.57
N PHE A 33 0.96 4.99 -5.36
CA PHE A 33 1.95 5.21 -4.29
C PHE A 33 2.11 3.98 -3.44
N ILE A 34 3.36 3.58 -3.17
CA ILE A 34 3.69 2.37 -2.42
C ILE A 34 4.47 2.73 -1.15
N GLY A 35 3.89 2.38 0.00
CA GLY A 35 4.55 2.41 1.30
C GLY A 35 5.24 1.10 1.65
N ARG A 36 5.86 1.05 2.83
CA ARG A 36 6.58 -0.16 3.32
C ARG A 36 5.61 -1.23 3.80
N ALA A 37 4.79 -0.86 4.78
CA ALA A 37 3.82 -1.69 5.47
C ALA A 37 2.90 -0.80 6.30
N VAL A 38 1.82 -1.37 6.81
CA VAL A 38 0.97 -0.69 7.78
C VAL A 38 1.75 -0.45 9.06
N ASN A 39 1.78 0.78 9.53
CA ASN A 39 2.42 1.16 10.78
C ASN A 39 1.44 1.95 11.66
N GLY A 40 1.04 1.37 12.78
CA GLY A 40 0.17 2.02 13.76
C GLY A 40 -1.31 2.14 13.36
N TRP A 41 -1.76 1.38 12.38
CA TRP A 41 -3.18 1.33 12.04
C TRP A 41 -3.91 0.38 12.98
N ASP A 42 -4.88 0.91 13.72
CA ASP A 42 -5.84 0.09 14.46
C ASP A 42 -6.89 -0.42 13.47
N MET A 43 -7.14 -1.73 13.49
CA MET A 43 -8.21 -2.31 12.68
C MET A 43 -9.56 -1.83 13.20
N PRO A 44 -10.52 -1.49 12.33
CA PRO A 44 -11.88 -1.25 12.74
C PRO A 44 -12.40 -2.44 13.57
N SER A 45 -13.15 -2.17 14.61
CA SER A 45 -13.71 -3.20 15.51
C SER A 45 -14.56 -4.26 14.78
N SER A 46 -15.09 -3.92 13.61
CA SER A 46 -15.80 -4.84 12.71
C SER A 46 -14.93 -5.99 12.19
N TRP A 47 -13.61 -5.79 12.04
CA TRP A 47 -12.68 -6.85 11.63
C TRP A 47 -12.44 -7.90 12.71
N ASN A 48 -12.56 -7.50 13.99
CA ASN A 48 -12.44 -8.44 15.11
C ASN A 48 -13.65 -9.35 15.24
N SER A 49 -14.82 -8.92 14.79
CA SER A 49 -16.06 -9.72 14.82
C SER A 49 -16.19 -10.65 13.61
N ALA A 50 -15.80 -10.22 12.41
CA ALA A 50 -15.81 -11.05 11.19
C ALA A 50 -14.72 -12.13 11.17
N ALA A 51 -13.61 -11.94 11.91
CA ALA A 51 -12.47 -12.87 11.93
C ALA A 51 -12.74 -14.19 12.67
N ASN A 52 -13.90 -14.38 13.28
CA ASN A 52 -14.19 -15.55 14.10
C ASN A 52 -14.95 -16.68 13.40
N THR A 53 -15.40 -16.50 12.16
CA THR A 53 -16.12 -17.52 11.41
C THR A 53 -15.32 -17.98 10.20
N HIS A 54 -15.15 -19.28 10.03
CA HIS A 54 -14.27 -19.91 9.02
C HIS A 54 -14.78 -19.76 7.56
N ASP A 55 -16.01 -19.27 7.38
CA ASP A 55 -16.69 -19.18 6.07
C ASP A 55 -16.75 -17.75 5.50
N ASP A 56 -16.31 -16.74 6.26
CA ASP A 56 -16.56 -15.32 5.94
C ASP A 56 -15.41 -14.63 5.18
N SER A 57 -14.41 -15.38 4.69
CA SER A 57 -13.30 -14.76 3.96
C SER A 57 -13.74 -14.13 2.63
N GLN A 58 -14.79 -14.65 1.99
CA GLN A 58 -15.34 -14.06 0.78
C GLN A 58 -16.18 -12.83 1.11
N LEU A 59 -17.00 -12.90 2.15
CA LEU A 59 -17.75 -11.74 2.66
C LEU A 59 -16.81 -10.62 3.11
N LEU A 60 -15.69 -10.95 3.74
CA LEU A 60 -14.68 -9.98 4.14
C LEU A 60 -14.00 -9.31 2.92
N ILE A 61 -13.74 -10.07 1.87
CA ILE A 61 -13.22 -9.54 0.61
C ILE A 61 -14.28 -8.67 -0.06
N ASP A 62 -15.51 -9.13 -0.11
CA ASP A 62 -16.64 -8.40 -0.68
C ASP A 62 -16.95 -7.12 0.12
N ASP A 63 -16.88 -7.17 1.45
CA ASP A 63 -16.99 -5.99 2.34
C ASP A 63 -15.84 -5.00 2.14
N ILE A 64 -14.61 -5.48 1.89
CA ILE A 64 -13.46 -4.63 1.61
C ILE A 64 -13.61 -3.93 0.26
N PHE A 65 -14.06 -4.63 -0.76
CA PHE A 65 -14.22 -4.08 -2.12
C PHE A 65 -15.54 -3.31 -2.32
N ASN A 66 -16.59 -3.64 -1.56
CA ASN A 66 -17.89 -2.96 -1.62
C ASN A 66 -18.09 -1.94 -0.50
N SER A 67 -17.17 -1.88 0.48
CA SER A 67 -17.21 -0.80 1.44
C SER A 67 -16.84 0.50 0.71
N ASP A 68 -17.71 1.48 0.74
CA ASP A 68 -17.46 2.89 0.40
C ASP A 68 -16.40 3.54 1.34
N GLN A 69 -15.54 2.72 1.93
CA GLN A 69 -14.39 3.18 2.70
C GLN A 69 -13.34 3.73 1.72
N SER A 70 -13.70 4.88 1.20
CA SER A 70 -12.79 5.72 0.44
C SER A 70 -11.49 5.91 1.23
N ILE A 71 -10.38 6.11 0.53
CA ILE A 71 -9.12 6.62 1.11
C ILE A 71 -9.46 7.76 2.09
N ARG A 72 -10.45 8.58 1.75
CA ARG A 72 -11.00 9.66 2.55
C ARG A 72 -11.42 9.22 3.95
N GLU A 73 -12.24 8.18 4.10
CA GLU A 73 -12.70 7.74 5.41
C GLU A 73 -11.58 7.14 6.25
N THR A 74 -10.75 6.32 5.64
CA THR A 74 -9.59 5.74 6.33
C THR A 74 -8.62 6.82 6.78
N ILE A 75 -8.49 7.87 6.01
CA ILE A 75 -7.58 8.97 6.26
C ILE A 75 -8.19 10.01 7.23
N ILE A 76 -9.48 10.33 7.11
CA ILE A 76 -10.17 11.34 7.93
C ILE A 76 -10.57 10.77 9.29
N HIS A 77 -10.96 9.49 9.37
CA HIS A 77 -11.43 8.89 10.62
C HIS A 77 -10.34 8.46 11.59
N HIS A 78 -9.08 8.37 11.14
CA HIS A 78 -7.95 8.28 12.08
C HIS A 78 -7.71 9.65 12.74
N LYS A 79 -8.59 10.01 13.68
CA LYS A 79 -8.57 11.28 14.42
C LYS A 79 -7.22 11.64 15.07
N ASP A 80 -6.37 10.64 15.30
CA ASP A 80 -5.07 10.78 15.95
C ASP A 80 -3.89 10.75 14.96
N TYR A 81 -4.12 10.50 13.67
CA TYR A 81 -3.05 10.44 12.69
C TYR A 81 -2.92 11.77 11.95
N SER A 82 -1.89 12.52 12.28
CA SER A 82 -1.61 13.77 11.61
C SER A 82 -1.02 13.51 10.21
N PHE A 83 -1.84 13.64 9.18
CA PHE A 83 -1.40 13.68 7.79
C PHE A 83 -0.26 14.65 7.56
N ARG A 84 -0.44 15.86 8.07
CA ARG A 84 0.55 16.93 7.96
C ARG A 84 1.84 16.60 8.68
N GLY A 85 1.78 15.75 9.71
CA GLY A 85 2.94 15.23 10.44
C GLY A 85 3.70 14.13 9.68
N SER A 86 3.03 13.37 8.82
CA SER A 86 3.62 12.26 8.06
C SER A 86 4.42 12.75 6.85
N ALA A 87 5.71 12.41 6.82
CA ALA A 87 6.57 12.68 5.65
C ALA A 87 6.05 11.99 4.39
N PHE A 88 5.54 10.77 4.54
CA PHE A 88 4.93 9.99 3.47
C PHE A 88 3.77 10.73 2.81
N TRP A 89 2.77 11.13 3.58
CA TRP A 89 1.59 11.81 3.06
C TRP A 89 1.90 13.21 2.52
N ARG A 90 2.83 13.95 3.14
CA ARG A 90 3.27 15.25 2.60
C ARG A 90 3.92 15.10 1.22
N MET A 91 4.66 14.03 0.99
CA MET A 91 5.27 13.77 -0.34
C MET A 91 4.20 13.38 -1.37
N ILE A 92 3.26 12.53 -1.01
CA ILE A 92 2.14 12.17 -1.90
C ILE A 92 1.37 13.42 -2.31
N ASN A 93 0.96 14.24 -1.35
CA ASN A 93 0.22 15.46 -1.63
C ASN A 93 0.98 16.41 -2.58
N ARG A 94 2.30 16.57 -2.37
CA ARG A 94 3.14 17.37 -3.28
C ARG A 94 3.24 16.82 -4.69
N LEU A 95 3.30 15.51 -4.84
CA LEU A 95 3.43 14.86 -6.15
C LEU A 95 2.11 14.75 -6.88
N SER A 96 0.98 14.76 -6.17
CA SER A 96 -0.34 14.83 -6.77
C SER A 96 -0.73 16.24 -7.23
N GLU A 97 0.13 17.25 -6.99
CA GLU A 97 -0.07 18.66 -7.36
C GLU A 97 -1.40 19.26 -6.87
N GLN A 98 -1.91 18.74 -5.77
CA GLN A 98 -3.20 19.12 -5.20
C GLN A 98 -3.01 19.91 -3.89
N GLU A 99 -3.89 20.83 -3.62
CA GLU A 99 -3.97 21.47 -2.30
C GLU A 99 -4.56 20.52 -1.26
N TYR A 100 -4.12 20.61 0.01
CA TYR A 100 -4.61 19.72 1.10
C TYR A 100 -6.12 19.75 1.30
N GLU A 101 -6.81 20.76 0.82
CA GLU A 101 -8.26 20.95 1.00
C GLU A 101 -9.08 20.43 -0.19
N SER A 102 -8.46 19.96 -1.27
CA SER A 102 -9.08 19.71 -2.57
C SER A 102 -9.40 18.26 -2.91
N GLY A 103 -9.44 17.35 -1.91
CA GLY A 103 -9.72 15.93 -2.21
C GLY A 103 -8.62 15.23 -3.03
N TRP A 104 -7.37 15.64 -2.86
CA TRP A 104 -6.21 15.10 -3.58
C TRP A 104 -6.10 13.56 -3.51
N TYR A 105 -6.60 12.96 -2.43
CA TYR A 105 -6.64 11.51 -2.24
C TYR A 105 -7.67 10.81 -3.12
N ASP A 106 -8.63 11.55 -3.70
CA ASP A 106 -9.67 10.97 -4.56
C ASP A 106 -9.09 10.53 -5.93
N LYS A 107 -7.93 11.08 -6.34
CA LYS A 107 -7.30 10.84 -7.65
C LYS A 107 -6.10 9.91 -7.60
N ILE A 108 -5.76 9.37 -6.44
CA ILE A 108 -4.59 8.50 -6.28
C ILE A 108 -4.99 7.07 -5.89
N ALA A 109 -4.07 6.14 -6.14
CA ALA A 109 -4.09 4.83 -5.51
C ALA A 109 -2.92 4.71 -4.52
N TYR A 110 -3.15 3.98 -3.43
CA TYR A 110 -2.15 3.76 -2.40
C TYR A 110 -2.08 2.29 -2.00
N SER A 111 -0.88 1.79 -1.91
CA SER A 111 -0.61 0.43 -1.44
C SER A 111 0.64 0.35 -0.57
N ASN A 112 0.94 -0.84 -0.06
CA ASN A 112 2.14 -1.16 0.69
C ASN A 112 2.84 -2.39 0.12
N LEU A 113 4.16 -2.47 0.25
CA LEU A 113 4.93 -3.67 -0.13
C LEU A 113 4.46 -4.89 0.67
N TYR A 114 4.39 -4.74 2.00
CA TYR A 114 3.94 -5.80 2.89
C TYR A 114 2.54 -5.51 3.40
N LYS A 115 1.66 -6.52 3.31
CA LYS A 115 0.24 -6.37 3.62
C LYS A 115 -0.09 -6.68 5.09
N LEU A 116 0.77 -7.43 5.79
CA LEU A 116 0.59 -7.76 7.20
C LEU A 116 1.67 -7.11 8.05
N ALA A 117 1.24 -6.50 9.14
CA ALA A 117 2.13 -5.95 10.15
C ALA A 117 1.55 -6.14 11.57
N PRO A 118 2.39 -6.18 12.60
CA PRO A 118 1.91 -6.10 13.98
C PRO A 118 1.26 -4.74 14.24
N PHE A 119 0.33 -4.68 15.19
CA PHE A 119 -0.21 -3.40 15.66
C PHE A 119 0.93 -2.49 16.12
N GLY A 120 0.94 -1.24 15.66
CA GLY A 120 1.88 -0.21 16.07
C GLY A 120 3.33 -0.40 15.60
N ALA A 121 3.63 -1.38 14.73
CA ALA A 121 5.00 -1.64 14.29
C ALA A 121 5.09 -2.12 12.83
N ASN A 122 6.27 -1.97 12.23
CA ASN A 122 6.58 -2.62 10.95
C ASN A 122 6.77 -4.14 11.13
N PRO A 123 6.53 -4.96 10.10
CA PRO A 123 6.80 -6.39 10.14
C PRO A 123 8.31 -6.63 10.35
N ASN A 124 8.63 -7.53 11.26
CA ASN A 124 10.00 -8.02 11.45
C ASN A 124 10.41 -8.95 10.28
N GLU A 125 11.70 -9.32 10.21
CA GLU A 125 12.22 -10.15 9.11
C GLU A 125 11.49 -11.49 8.96
N GLY A 126 11.14 -12.13 10.08
CA GLY A 126 10.40 -13.40 10.05
C GLY A 126 9.03 -13.26 9.39
N LEU A 127 8.29 -12.20 9.72
CA LEU A 127 6.99 -11.93 9.12
C LEU A 127 7.13 -11.45 7.66
N LYS A 128 8.14 -10.63 7.35
CA LYS A 128 8.43 -10.24 5.96
C LYS A 128 8.70 -11.46 5.08
N ASN A 129 9.56 -12.37 5.53
CA ASN A 129 9.89 -13.58 4.77
C ASN A 129 8.67 -14.48 4.53
N LYS A 130 7.77 -14.62 5.52
CA LYS A 130 6.55 -15.43 5.39
C LYS A 130 5.55 -14.91 4.38
N GLN A 131 5.48 -13.60 4.17
CA GLN A 131 4.49 -12.98 3.28
C GLN A 131 5.08 -12.47 1.96
N LYS A 132 6.41 -12.50 1.79
CA LYS A 132 7.12 -11.85 0.70
C LYS A 132 6.60 -12.24 -0.68
N GLU A 133 6.58 -13.52 -1.00
CA GLU A 133 6.18 -14.01 -2.33
C GLU A 133 4.75 -13.63 -2.68
N ILE A 134 3.86 -13.77 -1.70
CA ILE A 134 2.46 -13.44 -1.89
C ILE A 134 2.25 -11.93 -2.04
N CYS A 135 2.97 -11.12 -1.26
CA CYS A 135 2.92 -9.68 -1.39
C CYS A 135 3.49 -9.19 -2.73
N MET A 136 4.51 -9.85 -3.28
CA MET A 136 5.01 -9.58 -4.62
C MET A 136 3.96 -9.87 -5.70
N THR A 137 3.28 -11.01 -5.58
CA THR A 137 2.20 -11.40 -6.51
C THR A 137 1.03 -10.43 -6.42
N LEU A 138 0.62 -10.05 -5.21
CA LEU A 138 -0.44 -9.07 -4.99
C LEU A 138 -0.09 -7.72 -5.60
N LEU A 139 1.12 -7.21 -5.34
CA LEU A 139 1.56 -5.94 -5.91
C LEU A 139 1.56 -5.94 -7.44
N ARG A 140 2.00 -7.05 -8.07
CA ARG A 140 1.90 -7.19 -9.53
C ARG A 140 0.45 -7.10 -10.00
N LYS A 141 -0.46 -7.79 -9.32
CA LYS A 141 -1.89 -7.75 -9.64
C LYS A 141 -2.51 -6.36 -9.43
N GLU A 142 -2.12 -5.67 -8.38
CA GLU A 142 -2.53 -4.27 -8.14
C GLU A 142 -2.10 -3.37 -9.30
N ILE A 143 -0.85 -3.50 -9.75
CA ILE A 143 -0.33 -2.74 -10.89
C ILE A 143 -1.07 -3.12 -12.19
N GLU A 144 -1.30 -4.40 -12.45
CA GLU A 144 -2.05 -4.87 -13.63
C GLU A 144 -3.49 -4.32 -13.65
N ILE A 145 -4.19 -4.33 -12.52
CA ILE A 145 -5.59 -3.88 -12.42
C ILE A 145 -5.69 -2.35 -12.51
N LEU A 146 -4.80 -1.64 -11.81
CA LEU A 146 -4.85 -0.17 -11.72
C LEU A 146 -4.22 0.51 -12.93
N SER A 147 -3.43 -0.21 -13.71
CA SER A 147 -2.71 0.27 -14.90
C SER A 147 -2.09 1.68 -14.74
N PRO A 148 -1.34 1.94 -13.64
CA PRO A 148 -0.85 3.28 -13.37
C PRO A 148 0.22 3.70 -14.37
N LYS A 149 0.26 5.01 -14.71
CA LYS A 149 1.37 5.61 -15.45
C LYS A 149 2.67 5.60 -14.66
N TYR A 150 2.55 5.82 -13.35
CA TYR A 150 3.67 5.84 -12.44
C TYR A 150 3.40 5.01 -11.19
N VAL A 151 4.38 4.20 -10.82
CA VAL A 151 4.43 3.53 -9.51
C VAL A 151 5.54 4.17 -8.68
N ILE A 152 5.19 4.85 -7.60
CA ILE A 152 6.13 5.60 -6.77
C ILE A 152 6.33 4.90 -5.43
N LEU A 153 7.55 4.43 -5.15
CA LEU A 153 7.89 3.71 -3.94
C LEU A 153 8.64 4.61 -2.94
N PHE A 154 7.99 4.91 -1.82
CA PHE A 154 8.59 5.63 -0.68
C PHE A 154 9.17 4.68 0.36
N THR A 155 9.91 3.67 -0.09
CA THR A 155 10.29 2.55 0.76
C THR A 155 11.78 2.44 1.02
N GLY A 156 12.59 2.97 0.11
CA GLY A 156 14.03 2.77 0.05
C GLY A 156 14.39 1.38 -0.50
N GLU A 157 15.62 1.25 -0.98
CA GLU A 157 16.11 0.08 -1.71
C GLU A 157 16.08 -1.22 -0.87
N TYR A 158 16.38 -1.10 0.41
CA TYR A 158 16.34 -2.24 1.34
C TYR A 158 14.96 -2.93 1.38
N TRP A 159 13.86 -2.15 1.30
CA TRP A 159 12.51 -2.70 1.29
C TRP A 159 12.04 -3.11 -0.10
N ALA A 160 12.35 -2.29 -1.11
CA ALA A 160 11.83 -2.43 -2.46
C ALA A 160 12.61 -3.39 -3.34
N GLY A 161 13.90 -3.62 -3.08
CA GLY A 161 14.81 -4.29 -4.02
C GLY A 161 14.31 -5.64 -4.53
N ALA A 162 13.80 -6.48 -3.62
CA ALA A 162 13.26 -7.78 -4.02
C ALA A 162 11.95 -7.68 -4.83
N PHE A 163 11.09 -6.71 -4.52
CA PHE A 163 9.86 -6.44 -5.27
C PHE A 163 10.16 -5.91 -6.67
N LEU A 164 11.08 -4.96 -6.78
CA LEU A 164 11.53 -4.43 -8.06
C LEU A 164 12.11 -5.52 -8.94
N LEU A 165 13.01 -6.35 -8.39
CA LEU A 165 13.58 -7.49 -9.11
C LEU A 165 12.50 -8.43 -9.64
N PHE A 166 11.49 -8.74 -8.83
CA PHE A 166 10.36 -9.58 -9.21
C PHE A 166 9.50 -8.93 -10.31
N LEU A 167 9.19 -7.63 -10.18
CA LEU A 167 8.40 -6.90 -11.17
C LEU A 167 9.13 -6.82 -12.51
N CYS A 168 10.46 -6.67 -12.49
CA CYS A 168 11.31 -6.64 -13.69
C CYS A 168 11.67 -8.03 -14.25
N GLY A 169 10.99 -9.10 -13.83
CA GLY A 169 11.24 -10.44 -14.37
C GLY A 169 12.57 -11.07 -13.96
N GLY A 170 13.15 -10.65 -12.83
CA GLY A 170 14.38 -11.23 -12.28
C GLY A 170 15.67 -10.48 -12.63
N GLN A 171 15.60 -9.44 -13.46
CA GLN A 171 16.75 -8.60 -13.81
C GLN A 171 16.36 -7.13 -13.77
N LEU A 172 16.99 -6.36 -12.89
CA LEU A 172 16.76 -4.91 -12.83
C LEU A 172 17.42 -4.23 -14.03
N PRO A 173 16.67 -3.42 -14.78
CA PRO A 173 17.27 -2.54 -15.79
C PRO A 173 18.17 -1.50 -15.10
N LYS A 174 19.06 -0.88 -15.90
CA LYS A 174 19.89 0.21 -15.39
C LYS A 174 19.00 1.39 -15.00
N PRO A 175 19.03 1.85 -13.74
CA PRO A 175 18.20 2.96 -13.32
C PRO A 175 18.71 4.29 -13.90
N LYS A 176 17.79 5.21 -14.16
CA LYS A 176 18.10 6.63 -14.19
C LYS A 176 18.16 7.12 -12.73
N THR A 177 19.29 7.66 -12.33
CA THR A 177 19.53 8.14 -10.97
C THR A 177 19.53 9.66 -10.96
N GLU A 178 18.82 10.25 -10.02
CA GLU A 178 18.78 11.70 -9.80
C GLU A 178 19.08 12.02 -8.33
N GLN A 179 19.94 13.03 -8.13
CA GLN A 179 20.38 13.46 -6.80
C GLN A 179 19.56 14.67 -6.32
N TRP A 180 19.00 14.56 -5.11
CA TRP A 180 18.20 15.59 -4.47
C TRP A 180 18.82 16.02 -3.13
N GLY A 181 19.87 16.81 -3.18
CA GLY A 181 20.68 17.13 -2.00
C GLY A 181 21.33 15.87 -1.43
N LYS A 182 20.98 15.47 -0.21
CA LYS A 182 21.46 14.22 0.42
C LYS A 182 20.65 12.96 0.06
N TYR A 183 19.58 13.10 -0.70
CA TYR A 183 18.72 12.00 -1.11
C TYR A 183 18.95 11.65 -2.58
N GLU A 184 18.69 10.41 -2.92
CA GLU A 184 18.76 9.87 -4.27
C GLU A 184 17.42 9.25 -4.65
N SER A 185 16.99 9.45 -5.89
CA SER A 185 15.92 8.69 -6.51
C SER A 185 16.44 7.83 -7.65
N LYS A 186 15.83 6.65 -7.82
CA LYS A 186 16.12 5.74 -8.94
C LYS A 186 14.83 5.48 -9.69
N SER A 187 14.83 5.69 -11.00
CA SER A 187 13.71 5.41 -11.88
C SER A 187 14.03 4.22 -12.77
N TYR A 188 13.04 3.33 -12.92
CA TYR A 188 13.11 2.15 -13.78
C TYR A 188 11.94 2.20 -14.77
N ILE A 189 12.19 1.74 -15.99
CA ILE A 189 11.12 1.46 -16.97
C ILE A 189 10.86 -0.04 -16.89
N ILE A 190 9.62 -0.41 -16.61
CA ILE A 190 9.18 -1.80 -16.42
C ILE A 190 8.18 -2.15 -17.51
#